data_21451cc5811df7ee7cd47c0b2c1893e1
#
_entry.id   21451cc5811df7ee7cd47c0b2c1893e1
#
_cell.length_a   1.000
_cell.length_b   1.000
_cell.length_c   1.000
_cell.angle_alpha   90.00
_cell.angle_beta   90.00
_cell.angle_gamma   90.00
#
_symmetry.space_group_name_H-M   'P 1'
#
loop_
_entity.id
_entity.type
_entity.pdbx_description
1 polymer ?
#
loop_
_entity_poly.entity_id
_entity_poly.type
_entity_poly.pdbx_seq_one_letter_code
_entity_poly.pdbx_strand_id
1 'polypeptide(L)'
;TKISNYRQSVMYKTQTPYQKNTLIIKSLHSKINSNHFMKNLIFVSCFILFLGCNSSISQNEKLSDIESLQLKTSFVDLKNKKVDLRSYEGKKIIINHWATWCGPCIKEMPRIKRAQQILKNYNYIFLLVSDEKVSKISTFKNDKKYDFNFLKSVGSNETLGIYSLPTSYIFNEKGIKIETIVGTIVWDSEIIINKLKTL
;
A
#
# COMPACT_ATOMS: atom_id res chain seq x y z
N THR A 1 18.09 6.21 52.53
CA THR A 1 16.80 6.93 52.44
C THR A 1 16.53 7.57 51.04
N LYS A 2 17.48 7.64 50.11
CA LYS A 2 17.30 8.23 48.77
C LYS A 2 16.91 7.21 47.66
N ILE A 3 17.02 5.93 47.91
CA ILE A 3 16.72 4.86 46.95
C ILE A 3 15.23 4.44 46.98
N SER A 4 14.56 4.65 48.10
CA SER A 4 13.12 4.32 48.26
C SER A 4 12.20 5.23 47.46
N ASN A 5 12.54 6.50 47.31
CA ASN A 5 11.67 7.47 46.60
C ASN A 5 11.73 7.39 45.06
N TYR A 6 12.79 6.77 44.52
CA TYR A 6 12.92 6.62 43.06
C TYR A 6 12.07 5.46 42.52
N ARG A 7 11.81 4.42 43.34
CA ARG A 7 10.96 3.29 42.94
C ARG A 7 9.46 3.61 42.92
N GLN A 8 8.99 4.57 43.71
CA GLN A 8 7.57 4.95 43.69
C GLN A 8 7.20 5.87 42.53
N SER A 9 8.13 6.72 42.04
CA SER A 9 7.86 7.63 40.93
C SER A 9 7.79 6.94 39.55
N VAL A 10 8.38 5.75 39.42
CA VAL A 10 8.38 4.99 38.15
C VAL A 10 7.11 4.15 37.97
N MET A 11 6.43 3.79 39.08
CA MET A 11 5.21 2.96 39.01
C MET A 11 3.94 3.72 38.60
N TYR A 12 3.94 5.05 38.62
CA TYR A 12 2.76 5.83 38.18
C TYR A 12 2.68 6.13 36.67
N LYS A 13 3.70 5.76 35.90
CA LYS A 13 3.74 6.07 34.44
C LYS A 13 3.31 4.95 33.49
N THR A 14 2.88 3.79 33.99
CA THR A 14 2.52 2.64 33.15
C THR A 14 1.10 2.12 33.32
N GLN A 15 0.18 2.93 33.81
CA GLN A 15 -1.23 2.54 33.80
C GLN A 15 -1.88 3.00 32.47
N THR A 16 -2.23 2.02 31.66
CA THR A 16 -2.95 2.23 30.38
C THR A 16 -4.37 2.74 30.65
N PRO A 17 -4.98 3.49 29.71
CA PRO A 17 -6.33 4.07 29.85
C PRO A 17 -7.44 3.04 30.12
N TYR A 18 -7.18 1.76 29.90
CA TYR A 18 -8.15 0.68 30.09
C TYR A 18 -8.49 0.39 31.57
N GLN A 19 -7.54 0.57 32.51
CA GLN A 19 -7.80 0.27 33.93
C GLN A 19 -8.59 1.36 34.66
N LYS A 20 -8.60 2.60 34.15
CA LYS A 20 -9.39 3.69 34.75
C LYS A 20 -10.90 3.51 34.54
N ASN A 21 -11.33 2.89 33.45
CA ASN A 21 -12.76 2.69 33.17
C ASN A 21 -13.40 1.58 34.02
N THR A 22 -12.63 0.62 34.49
CA THR A 22 -13.16 -0.52 35.30
C THR A 22 -13.51 -0.10 36.72
N LEU A 23 -12.83 0.91 37.30
CA LEU A 23 -13.12 1.42 38.62
C LEU A 23 -14.37 2.32 38.68
N ILE A 24 -14.63 3.06 37.60
CA ILE A 24 -15.81 3.94 37.49
C ILE A 24 -17.09 3.10 37.34
N ILE A 25 -17.04 1.99 36.63
CA ILE A 25 -18.19 1.09 36.41
C ILE A 25 -18.60 0.39 37.73
N LYS A 26 -17.66 0.03 38.59
CA LYS A 26 -17.96 -0.59 39.89
C LYS A 26 -18.62 0.38 40.89
N SER A 27 -18.35 1.67 40.83
CA SER A 27 -18.95 2.69 41.68
C SER A 27 -20.40 3.01 41.32
N LEU A 28 -20.80 2.81 40.06
CA LEU A 28 -22.15 3.08 39.58
C LEU A 28 -23.14 1.92 39.88
N HIS A 29 -22.63 0.73 40.15
CA HIS A 29 -23.50 -0.46 40.36
C HIS A 29 -24.09 -0.59 41.76
N SER A 30 -23.62 0.22 42.73
CA SER A 30 -24.09 0.12 44.15
C SER A 30 -25.24 1.07 44.50
N LYS A 31 -25.73 1.91 43.61
CA LYS A 31 -26.79 2.91 43.89
C LYS A 31 -28.13 2.68 43.18
N ILE A 32 -28.31 1.58 42.45
CA ILE A 32 -29.59 1.31 41.78
C ILE A 32 -30.23 0.05 42.36
N ASN A 33 -30.79 0.17 43.52
CA ASN A 33 -31.73 -0.83 44.04
C ASN A 33 -32.88 -0.13 44.76
N SER A 34 -33.90 0.30 44.01
CA SER A 34 -35.26 0.50 44.49
C SER A 34 -36.14 1.00 43.32
N ASN A 35 -37.03 0.17 42.95
CA ASN A 35 -38.35 0.35 42.32
C ASN A 35 -38.60 -0.53 41.08
N HIS A 36 -39.29 -1.60 41.35
CA HIS A 36 -39.64 -2.65 40.38
C HIS A 36 -40.59 -2.16 39.27
N PHE A 37 -41.17 -0.98 39.35
CA PHE A 37 -42.15 -0.47 38.39
C PHE A 37 -41.53 0.34 37.23
N MET A 38 -40.37 0.95 37.42
CA MET A 38 -39.68 1.68 36.34
C MET A 38 -38.80 0.82 35.44
N LYS A 39 -38.55 -0.44 35.80
CA LYS A 39 -37.66 -1.33 35.02
C LYS A 39 -38.21 -1.68 33.64
N ASN A 40 -39.53 -1.83 33.50
CA ASN A 40 -40.11 -2.21 32.22
C ASN A 40 -40.15 -1.06 31.20
N LEU A 41 -40.24 0.19 31.61
CA LEU A 41 -40.31 1.35 30.71
C LEU A 41 -38.93 1.69 30.13
N ILE A 42 -37.87 1.50 30.93
CA ILE A 42 -36.48 1.76 30.49
C ILE A 42 -36.00 0.69 29.51
N PHE A 43 -36.39 -0.58 29.68
CA PHE A 43 -36.01 -1.65 28.77
C PHE A 43 -36.64 -1.48 27.36
N VAL A 44 -37.88 -1.01 27.28
CA VAL A 44 -38.55 -0.76 25.99
C VAL A 44 -37.96 0.48 25.32
N SER A 45 -37.59 1.53 26.07
CA SER A 45 -36.93 2.73 25.51
C SER A 45 -35.51 2.45 25.03
N CYS A 46 -34.71 1.65 25.74
CA CYS A 46 -33.38 1.24 25.28
C CYS A 46 -33.44 0.33 24.03
N PHE A 47 -34.46 -0.55 23.91
CA PHE A 47 -34.57 -1.42 22.76
C PHE A 47 -34.92 -0.66 21.47
N ILE A 48 -35.71 0.43 21.57
CA ILE A 48 -36.04 1.29 20.42
C ILE A 48 -34.83 2.13 19.97
N LEU A 49 -33.94 2.51 20.91
CA LEU A 49 -32.69 3.24 20.56
C LEU A 49 -31.63 2.33 19.90
N PHE A 50 -31.71 1.02 20.07
CA PHE A 50 -30.82 0.07 19.39
C PHE A 50 -31.22 -0.24 17.94
N LEU A 51 -32.46 0.03 17.56
CA LEU A 51 -32.95 -0.21 16.20
C LEU A 51 -32.74 0.99 15.26
N GLY A 52 -32.24 2.13 15.76
CA GLY A 52 -32.09 3.37 15.00
C GLY A 52 -30.67 3.74 14.63
N CYS A 53 -29.64 3.00 15.05
CA CYS A 53 -28.27 3.30 14.69
C CYS A 53 -27.75 2.34 13.62
N ASN A 54 -28.38 2.37 12.42
CA ASN A 54 -27.62 2.14 11.20
C ASN A 54 -26.68 3.33 11.02
N SER A 55 -25.62 3.36 11.81
CA SER A 55 -24.43 4.11 11.42
C SER A 55 -23.98 3.45 10.12
N SER A 56 -24.33 4.07 9.01
CA SER A 56 -23.56 3.98 7.78
C SER A 56 -22.13 4.31 8.19
N ILE A 57 -21.36 3.27 8.51
CA ILE A 57 -19.92 3.37 8.56
C ILE A 57 -19.59 3.73 7.12
N SER A 58 -19.44 5.04 6.85
CA SER A 58 -18.69 5.51 5.72
C SER A 58 -17.31 4.92 5.93
N GLN A 59 -17.13 3.71 5.38
CA GLN A 59 -15.81 3.20 5.10
C GLN A 59 -15.26 4.21 4.09
N ASN A 60 -14.52 5.22 4.58
CA ASN A 60 -13.48 5.86 3.81
C ASN A 60 -12.50 4.73 3.51
N GLU A 61 -12.83 3.92 2.50
CA GLU A 61 -11.88 2.97 1.92
C GLU A 61 -10.69 3.80 1.48
N LYS A 62 -9.62 3.70 2.25
CA LYS A 62 -8.37 4.33 1.92
C LYS A 62 -7.98 3.78 0.55
N LEU A 63 -8.01 4.66 -0.45
CA LEU A 63 -7.62 4.36 -1.82
C LEU A 63 -6.28 3.62 -1.81
N SER A 64 -6.18 2.52 -2.54
CA SER A 64 -4.93 1.77 -2.66
C SER A 64 -3.83 2.65 -3.30
N ASP A 65 -2.58 2.32 -3.03
CA ASP A 65 -1.45 3.10 -3.58
C ASP A 65 -1.41 3.03 -5.12
N ILE A 66 -1.86 1.91 -5.71
CA ILE A 66 -1.94 1.79 -7.18
C ILE A 66 -3.04 2.69 -7.75
N GLU A 67 -4.18 2.83 -7.08
CA GLU A 67 -5.24 3.75 -7.47
C GLU A 67 -4.80 5.20 -7.30
N SER A 68 -4.10 5.51 -6.22
CA SER A 68 -3.49 6.84 -5.99
C SER A 68 -2.49 7.19 -7.09
N LEU A 69 -1.70 6.22 -7.57
CA LEU A 69 -0.80 6.41 -8.70
C LEU A 69 -1.59 6.63 -10.01
N GLN A 70 -2.66 5.86 -10.23
CA GLN A 70 -3.53 5.99 -11.40
C GLN A 70 -4.23 7.35 -11.45
N LEU A 71 -4.55 7.96 -10.30
CA LEU A 71 -5.11 9.32 -10.23
C LEU A 71 -4.08 10.42 -10.53
N LYS A 72 -2.81 10.19 -10.20
CA LYS A 72 -1.73 11.16 -10.46
C LYS A 72 -1.34 11.24 -11.93
N THR A 73 -1.51 10.15 -12.67
CA THR A 73 -1.18 10.12 -14.11
C THR A 73 -2.02 9.09 -14.86
N SER A 74 -2.09 9.25 -16.16
CA SER A 74 -2.64 8.24 -17.06
C SER A 74 -1.51 7.42 -17.65
N PHE A 75 -1.79 6.15 -17.95
CA PHE A 75 -0.88 5.25 -18.60
C PHE A 75 -1.44 4.85 -19.97
N VAL A 76 -0.57 4.74 -20.95
CA VAL A 76 -0.94 4.23 -22.28
C VAL A 76 0.05 3.16 -22.70
N ASP A 77 -0.41 2.19 -23.49
CA ASP A 77 0.44 1.21 -24.13
C ASP A 77 1.13 1.80 -25.38
N LEU A 78 1.93 1.00 -26.06
CA LEU A 78 2.65 1.43 -27.25
C LEU A 78 1.75 1.62 -28.50
N LYS A 79 0.45 1.34 -28.37
CA LYS A 79 -0.58 1.65 -29.38
C LYS A 79 -1.40 2.88 -28.98
N ASN A 80 -0.97 3.64 -27.98
CA ASN A 80 -1.69 4.77 -27.37
C ASN A 80 -3.05 4.41 -26.74
N LYS A 81 -3.30 3.13 -26.48
CA LYS A 81 -4.50 2.69 -25.76
C LYS A 81 -4.31 2.94 -24.27
N LYS A 82 -5.31 3.54 -23.63
CA LYS A 82 -5.30 3.77 -22.18
C LYS A 82 -5.20 2.45 -21.42
N VAL A 83 -4.31 2.41 -20.44
CA VAL A 83 -4.12 1.28 -19.54
C VAL A 83 -4.57 1.68 -18.14
N ASP A 84 -5.48 0.91 -17.58
CA ASP A 84 -5.90 1.03 -16.20
C ASP A 84 -5.10 0.04 -15.34
N LEU A 85 -4.31 0.56 -14.41
CA LEU A 85 -3.49 -0.28 -13.53
C LEU A 85 -4.34 -1.17 -12.61
N ARG A 86 -5.59 -0.78 -12.33
CA ARG A 86 -6.54 -1.60 -11.56
C ARG A 86 -6.90 -2.90 -12.27
N SER A 87 -6.71 -2.97 -13.60
CA SER A 87 -6.90 -4.24 -14.34
C SER A 87 -5.90 -5.33 -13.96
N TYR A 88 -4.87 -4.98 -13.20
CA TYR A 88 -3.89 -5.91 -12.64
C TYR A 88 -4.16 -6.26 -11.16
N GLU A 89 -5.31 -5.88 -10.61
CA GLU A 89 -5.71 -6.24 -9.25
C GLU A 89 -5.60 -7.76 -9.03
N GLY A 90 -5.18 -8.17 -7.85
CA GLY A 90 -4.87 -9.56 -7.55
C GLY A 90 -3.50 -10.02 -8.04
N LYS A 91 -2.72 -9.16 -8.70
CA LYS A 91 -1.33 -9.40 -9.09
C LYS A 91 -0.36 -8.62 -8.21
N LYS A 92 0.81 -9.18 -7.97
CA LYS A 92 1.97 -8.42 -7.50
C LYS A 92 2.56 -7.65 -8.68
N ILE A 93 2.72 -6.32 -8.52
CA ILE A 93 3.14 -5.47 -9.64
C ILE A 93 4.50 -4.87 -9.33
N ILE A 94 5.42 -4.97 -10.27
CA ILE A 94 6.67 -4.22 -10.27
C ILE A 94 6.59 -3.18 -11.38
N ILE A 95 6.56 -1.89 -10.99
CA ILE A 95 6.67 -0.77 -11.92
C ILE A 95 8.09 -0.27 -11.87
N ASN A 96 8.82 -0.39 -12.99
CA ASN A 96 10.17 0.14 -13.13
C ASN A 96 10.11 1.38 -14.03
N HIS A 97 10.42 2.53 -13.46
CA HIS A 97 10.51 3.80 -14.19
C HIS A 97 11.91 3.93 -14.82
N TRP A 98 11.93 4.18 -16.12
CA TRP A 98 13.14 4.18 -16.94
C TRP A 98 13.06 5.20 -18.08
N ALA A 99 14.17 5.38 -18.81
CA ALA A 99 14.19 6.16 -20.05
C ALA A 99 15.23 5.60 -21.04
N THR A 100 15.05 5.89 -22.33
CA THR A 100 15.97 5.42 -23.39
C THR A 100 17.38 5.98 -23.26
N TRP A 101 17.54 7.12 -22.62
CA TRP A 101 18.84 7.77 -22.33
C TRP A 101 19.46 7.32 -20.99
N CYS A 102 18.72 6.57 -20.17
CA CYS A 102 19.18 6.10 -18.86
C CYS A 102 20.06 4.86 -19.01
N GLY A 103 21.36 5.05 -19.09
CA GLY A 103 22.32 3.96 -19.23
C GLY A 103 22.22 2.89 -18.15
N PRO A 104 22.15 3.25 -16.85
CA PRO A 104 21.92 2.26 -15.76
C PRO A 104 20.64 1.46 -15.94
N CYS A 105 19.52 2.09 -16.34
CA CYS A 105 18.25 1.41 -16.58
C CYS A 105 18.38 0.32 -17.67
N ILE A 106 19.04 0.66 -18.78
CA ILE A 106 19.23 -0.28 -19.88
C ILE A 106 20.12 -1.45 -19.47
N LYS A 107 21.15 -1.19 -18.65
CA LYS A 107 22.06 -2.24 -18.16
C LYS A 107 21.36 -3.25 -17.23
N GLU A 108 20.32 -2.87 -16.51
CA GLU A 108 19.59 -3.79 -15.63
C GLU A 108 18.50 -4.60 -16.35
N MET A 109 18.04 -4.18 -17.55
CA MET A 109 16.95 -4.85 -18.29
C MET A 109 17.17 -6.36 -18.52
N PRO A 110 18.35 -6.84 -18.88
CA PRO A 110 18.56 -8.29 -19.00
C PRO A 110 18.33 -9.05 -17.69
N ARG A 111 18.63 -8.42 -16.54
CA ARG A 111 18.40 -9.00 -15.21
C ARG A 111 16.92 -8.97 -14.85
N ILE A 112 16.20 -7.89 -15.17
CA ILE A 112 14.73 -7.81 -15.06
C ILE A 112 14.08 -8.92 -15.87
N LYS A 113 14.56 -9.19 -17.08
CA LYS A 113 14.03 -10.26 -17.93
C LYS A 113 14.19 -11.63 -17.28
N ARG A 114 15.35 -11.93 -16.69
CA ARG A 114 15.56 -13.20 -15.97
C ARG A 114 14.70 -13.28 -14.72
N ALA A 115 14.60 -12.20 -13.94
CA ALA A 115 13.72 -12.15 -12.77
C ALA A 115 12.25 -12.39 -13.15
N GLN A 116 11.78 -11.77 -14.25
CA GLN A 116 10.43 -11.99 -14.79
C GLN A 116 10.17 -13.47 -15.10
N GLN A 117 11.15 -14.15 -15.71
CA GLN A 117 11.04 -15.57 -16.02
C GLN A 117 10.99 -16.45 -14.76
N ILE A 118 11.85 -16.19 -13.78
CA ILE A 118 11.90 -16.91 -12.51
C ILE A 118 10.61 -16.71 -11.71
N LEU A 119 10.06 -15.49 -11.71
CA LEU A 119 8.88 -15.11 -10.92
C LEU A 119 7.56 -15.34 -11.66
N LYS A 120 7.57 -15.96 -12.84
CA LYS A 120 6.38 -16.20 -13.66
C LYS A 120 5.25 -16.89 -12.88
N ASN A 121 5.59 -17.84 -12.01
CA ASN A 121 4.63 -18.64 -11.23
C ASN A 121 4.30 -18.00 -9.85
N TYR A 122 4.84 -16.82 -9.56
CA TYR A 122 4.64 -16.11 -8.29
C TYR A 122 3.69 -14.91 -8.40
N ASN A 123 2.86 -14.91 -9.44
CA ASN A 123 1.83 -13.92 -9.68
C ASN A 123 2.34 -12.48 -9.92
N TYR A 124 3.59 -12.33 -10.36
CA TYR A 124 4.19 -11.04 -10.67
C TYR A 124 3.89 -10.57 -12.10
N ILE A 125 3.63 -9.26 -12.22
CA ILE A 125 3.68 -8.56 -13.50
C ILE A 125 4.74 -7.45 -13.45
N PHE A 126 5.51 -7.32 -14.53
CA PHE A 126 6.52 -6.28 -14.67
C PHE A 126 6.05 -5.26 -15.70
N LEU A 127 5.99 -3.99 -15.31
CA LEU A 127 5.62 -2.86 -16.13
C LEU A 127 6.81 -1.90 -16.23
N LEU A 128 7.35 -1.70 -17.41
CA LEU A 128 8.45 -0.77 -17.66
C LEU A 128 7.85 0.55 -18.17
N VAL A 129 7.87 1.57 -17.31
CA VAL A 129 7.18 2.84 -17.53
C VAL A 129 8.18 3.94 -17.88
N SER A 130 7.93 4.67 -18.95
CA SER A 130 8.69 5.87 -19.33
C SER A 130 7.74 7.03 -19.60
N ASP A 131 8.16 8.26 -19.34
CA ASP A 131 7.44 9.48 -19.70
C ASP A 131 7.78 9.99 -21.11
N GLU A 132 8.67 9.29 -21.82
CA GLU A 132 9.05 9.63 -23.18
C GLU A 132 7.90 9.36 -24.17
N LYS A 133 8.01 9.90 -25.39
CA LYS A 133 7.04 9.65 -26.47
C LYS A 133 6.94 8.16 -26.79
N VAL A 134 5.73 7.67 -27.05
CA VAL A 134 5.46 6.27 -27.42
C VAL A 134 6.35 5.82 -28.59
N SER A 135 6.55 6.69 -29.60
CA SER A 135 7.41 6.39 -30.75
C SER A 135 8.84 6.04 -30.31
N LYS A 136 9.40 6.79 -29.36
CA LYS A 136 10.76 6.58 -28.87
C LYS A 136 10.89 5.27 -28.10
N ILE A 137 9.91 4.96 -27.23
CA ILE A 137 9.84 3.69 -26.50
C ILE A 137 9.70 2.52 -27.48
N SER A 138 8.85 2.67 -28.51
CA SER A 138 8.63 1.63 -29.52
C SER A 138 9.88 1.35 -30.34
N THR A 139 10.61 2.39 -30.79
CA THR A 139 11.90 2.23 -31.48
C THR A 139 12.87 1.46 -30.59
N PHE A 140 13.05 1.88 -29.34
CA PHE A 140 13.91 1.19 -28.39
C PHE A 140 13.53 -0.29 -28.21
N LYS A 141 12.23 -0.58 -28.03
CA LYS A 141 11.72 -1.96 -27.91
C LYS A 141 12.11 -2.82 -29.11
N ASN A 142 11.91 -2.28 -30.32
CA ASN A 142 12.17 -3.01 -31.58
C ASN A 142 13.67 -3.24 -31.78
N ASP A 143 14.49 -2.22 -31.52
CA ASP A 143 15.95 -2.31 -31.70
C ASP A 143 16.57 -3.30 -30.72
N LYS A 144 16.10 -3.32 -29.47
CA LYS A 144 16.59 -4.22 -28.41
C LYS A 144 15.89 -5.57 -28.38
N LYS A 145 14.80 -5.74 -29.15
CA LYS A 145 13.98 -6.97 -29.19
C LYS A 145 13.46 -7.42 -27.82
N TYR A 146 13.12 -6.44 -26.98
CA TYR A 146 12.51 -6.71 -25.69
C TYR A 146 11.01 -6.94 -25.81
N ASP A 147 10.48 -7.90 -25.05
CA ASP A 147 9.05 -8.25 -24.96
C ASP A 147 8.41 -7.85 -23.64
N PHE A 148 8.96 -6.83 -22.96
CA PHE A 148 8.38 -6.30 -21.74
C PHE A 148 7.04 -5.61 -22.00
N ASN A 149 6.23 -5.50 -20.94
CA ASN A 149 5.06 -4.62 -20.92
C ASN A 149 5.53 -3.16 -20.78
N PHE A 150 5.86 -2.53 -21.89
CA PHE A 150 6.22 -1.12 -21.91
C PHE A 150 4.98 -0.24 -21.88
N LEU A 151 4.99 0.75 -20.99
CA LEU A 151 3.94 1.76 -20.87
C LEU A 151 4.56 3.15 -20.94
N LYS A 152 3.75 4.12 -21.38
CA LYS A 152 4.04 5.53 -21.24
C LYS A 152 3.20 6.10 -20.09
N SER A 153 3.81 6.85 -19.15
CA SER A 153 3.11 7.76 -18.27
C SER A 153 2.83 9.08 -18.98
N VAL A 154 1.61 9.61 -18.86
CA VAL A 154 1.25 10.89 -19.48
C VAL A 154 1.87 12.05 -18.71
N GLY A 155 1.91 11.95 -17.36
CA GLY A 155 2.66 12.88 -16.51
C GLY A 155 4.16 12.62 -16.54
N SER A 156 4.95 13.67 -16.25
CA SER A 156 6.40 13.54 -16.13
C SER A 156 6.80 12.77 -14.85
N ASN A 157 8.03 12.27 -14.83
CA ASN A 157 8.57 11.60 -13.65
C ASN A 157 8.55 12.51 -12.42
N GLU A 158 8.83 13.80 -12.57
CA GLU A 158 8.82 14.77 -11.46
C GLU A 158 7.42 14.92 -10.83
N THR A 159 6.35 14.95 -11.66
CA THR A 159 4.96 14.99 -11.15
C THR A 159 4.60 13.74 -10.35
N LEU A 160 5.28 12.63 -10.59
CA LEU A 160 5.15 11.39 -9.84
C LEU A 160 6.08 11.31 -8.62
N GLY A 161 6.90 12.35 -8.38
CA GLY A 161 7.89 12.38 -7.31
C GLY A 161 9.12 11.51 -7.61
N ILE A 162 9.41 11.25 -8.88
CA ILE A 162 10.54 10.44 -9.34
C ILE A 162 11.63 11.36 -9.86
N TYR A 163 12.68 11.52 -9.07
CA TYR A 163 13.81 12.43 -9.36
C TYR A 163 15.08 11.70 -9.78
N SER A 164 15.08 10.37 -9.80
CA SER A 164 16.21 9.54 -10.19
C SER A 164 15.72 8.31 -10.95
N LEU A 165 16.50 7.89 -11.96
CA LEU A 165 16.21 6.68 -12.73
C LEU A 165 17.41 5.71 -12.64
N PRO A 166 17.11 4.39 -12.56
CA PRO A 166 15.79 3.79 -12.45
C PRO A 166 15.19 3.99 -11.07
N THR A 167 13.86 4.05 -10.99
CA THR A 167 13.12 3.93 -9.73
C THR A 167 12.06 2.85 -9.90
N SER A 168 12.00 1.92 -8.95
CA SER A 168 11.04 0.82 -8.99
C SER A 168 10.10 0.84 -7.80
N TYR A 169 8.82 0.63 -8.06
CA TYR A 169 7.78 0.42 -7.06
C TYR A 169 7.33 -1.02 -7.09
N ILE A 170 7.18 -1.63 -5.92
CA ILE A 170 6.63 -2.98 -5.75
C ILE A 170 5.31 -2.87 -5.03
N PHE A 171 4.25 -3.44 -5.62
CA PHE A 171 2.91 -3.47 -5.07
C PHE A 171 2.52 -4.93 -4.80
N ASN A 172 1.80 -5.15 -3.69
CA ASN A 172 1.19 -6.44 -3.39
C ASN A 172 -0.12 -6.64 -4.20
N GLU A 173 -0.79 -7.77 -4.01
CA GLU A 173 -2.04 -8.13 -4.70
C GLU A 173 -3.20 -7.17 -4.41
N LYS A 174 -3.14 -6.41 -3.31
CA LYS A 174 -4.13 -5.39 -2.93
C LYS A 174 -3.83 -4.01 -3.52
N GLY A 175 -2.80 -3.90 -4.38
CA GLY A 175 -2.36 -2.62 -4.92
C GLY A 175 -1.71 -1.68 -3.90
N ILE A 176 -1.28 -2.20 -2.75
CA ILE A 176 -0.55 -1.43 -1.74
C ILE A 176 0.93 -1.47 -2.08
N LYS A 177 1.56 -0.30 -2.14
CA LYS A 177 2.98 -0.19 -2.38
C LYS A 177 3.77 -0.64 -1.14
N ILE A 178 4.50 -1.73 -1.27
CA ILE A 178 5.27 -2.35 -0.20
C ILE A 178 6.75 -1.95 -0.22
N GLU A 179 7.26 -1.50 -1.38
CA GLU A 179 8.66 -1.10 -1.50
C GLU A 179 8.87 -0.05 -2.58
N THR A 180 9.85 0.81 -2.36
CA THR A 180 10.41 1.73 -3.35
C THR A 180 11.91 1.51 -3.42
N ILE A 181 12.43 1.24 -4.61
CA ILE A 181 13.86 1.03 -4.88
C ILE A 181 14.32 2.16 -5.80
N VAL A 182 15.28 2.95 -5.34
CA VAL A 182 15.91 4.01 -6.13
C VAL A 182 17.29 3.54 -6.56
N GLY A 183 17.57 3.61 -7.86
CA GLY A 183 18.80 3.09 -8.46
C GLY A 183 18.69 1.63 -8.89
N THR A 184 19.80 1.12 -9.45
CA THR A 184 19.87 -0.25 -9.99
C THR A 184 20.06 -1.29 -8.90
N ILE A 185 19.44 -2.46 -9.10
CA ILE A 185 19.69 -3.64 -8.28
C ILE A 185 19.99 -4.86 -9.15
N VAL A 186 20.47 -5.92 -8.53
CA VAL A 186 20.70 -7.22 -9.19
C VAL A 186 19.40 -8.02 -9.12
N TRP A 187 18.43 -7.70 -10.00
CA TRP A 187 17.07 -8.25 -10.01
C TRP A 187 17.01 -9.78 -9.96
N ASP A 188 17.94 -10.46 -10.61
CA ASP A 188 18.04 -11.91 -10.73
C ASP A 188 18.94 -12.56 -9.66
N SER A 189 19.39 -11.80 -8.65
CA SER A 189 20.13 -12.38 -7.53
C SER A 189 19.23 -13.24 -6.66
N GLU A 190 19.81 -14.27 -6.07
CA GLU A 190 19.10 -15.16 -5.15
C GLU A 190 18.43 -14.39 -4.00
N ILE A 191 19.12 -13.40 -3.43
CA ILE A 191 18.59 -12.55 -2.35
C ILE A 191 17.32 -11.83 -2.79
N ILE A 192 17.33 -11.17 -3.94
CA ILE A 192 16.17 -10.43 -4.45
C ILE A 192 15.04 -11.38 -4.85
N ILE A 193 15.37 -12.46 -5.54
CA ILE A 193 14.37 -13.46 -5.95
C ILE A 193 13.69 -14.11 -4.73
N ASN A 194 14.44 -14.50 -3.71
CA ASN A 194 13.87 -15.10 -2.50
C ASN A 194 13.01 -14.10 -1.75
N LYS A 195 13.46 -12.84 -1.63
CA LYS A 195 12.64 -11.76 -1.06
C LYS A 195 11.31 -11.60 -1.81
N LEU A 196 11.34 -11.52 -3.15
CA LEU A 196 10.13 -11.34 -3.96
C LEU A 196 9.19 -12.56 -3.89
N LYS A 197 9.70 -13.77 -3.69
CA LYS A 197 8.87 -14.97 -3.51
C LYS A 197 8.09 -14.95 -2.20
N THR A 198 8.58 -14.26 -1.18
CA THR A 198 7.97 -14.20 0.17
C THR A 198 7.04 -13.00 0.37
N LEU A 199 7.06 -12.03 -0.52
CA LEU A 199 6.12 -10.92 -0.54
C LEU A 199 4.78 -11.38 -1.11
#